data_82534e77c5b4495739d09d2067efed4d
#
_entry.id   82534e77c5b4495739d09d2067efed4d
#
_cell.length_a   1.000
_cell.length_b   1.000
_cell.length_c   1.000
_cell.angle_alpha   90.00
_cell.angle_beta   90.00
_cell.angle_gamma   90.00
#
_symmetry.space_group_name_H-M   'P 1'
#
loop_
_entity.id
_entity.type
_entity.pdbx_description
1 polymer ?
#
loop_
_entity_poly.entity_id
_entity_poly.type
_entity_poly.pdbx_seq_one_letter_code
_entity_poly.pdbx_strand_id
1 'polypeptide(L)'
;MSLGTSTFFIVLWFGGFSHCGLQTKPRSSRTDQELFWGADQYDFSVVLPAAATECFWHFAHHGEKFYLSFMVQWITGVGLVRDLSVTVNAPSGLLISTADDAKGQINFDVNETGFYQMCLSNFHNRFSTMQVFLSFGVYYDNQNSSKDTERDMKEEELNNTLSFIQAATSKVERHVFHMFRYYSFSRMRRSADHFLLQSNSRYITWWSMALSLVIVTSGYLQLLFLKSLFVSKAEAEKPRC
;
A
#
# COMPACT_ATOMS: atom_id res chain seq x y z
N MET A 1 35.34 42.16 -13.13
CA MET A 1 35.37 41.23 -12.00
C MET A 1 33.94 41.13 -11.41
N SER A 2 33.04 40.35 -12.00
CA SER A 2 31.73 40.04 -11.37
C SER A 2 31.03 38.79 -11.95
N LEU A 3 31.77 37.88 -12.59
CA LEU A 3 31.19 36.62 -13.10
C LEU A 3 31.22 35.46 -12.07
N GLY A 4 31.97 35.61 -10.97
CA GLY A 4 32.13 34.56 -9.96
C GLY A 4 31.01 34.47 -8.93
N THR A 5 30.26 35.53 -8.70
CA THR A 5 29.21 35.55 -7.65
C THR A 5 27.88 34.99 -8.11
N SER A 6 27.57 35.06 -9.42
CA SER A 6 26.31 34.54 -9.96
C SER A 6 26.25 33.04 -10.07
N THR A 7 27.39 32.37 -10.30
CA THR A 7 27.46 30.91 -10.36
C THR A 7 27.37 30.26 -8.98
N PHE A 8 27.84 30.96 -7.93
CA PHE A 8 27.74 30.47 -6.55
C PHE A 8 26.29 30.46 -6.02
N PHE A 9 25.46 31.40 -6.42
CA PHE A 9 24.04 31.45 -6.03
C PHE A 9 23.22 30.34 -6.71
N ILE A 10 23.55 29.96 -7.93
CA ILE A 10 22.85 28.88 -8.65
C ILE A 10 23.16 27.52 -8.03
N VAL A 11 24.39 27.29 -7.60
CA VAL A 11 24.80 26.03 -6.95
C VAL A 11 24.18 25.89 -5.54
N LEU A 12 24.01 26.98 -4.79
CA LEU A 12 23.36 26.95 -3.48
C LEU A 12 21.85 26.70 -3.57
N TRP A 13 21.18 27.09 -4.66
CA TRP A 13 19.75 26.83 -4.86
C TRP A 13 19.47 25.36 -5.26
N PHE A 14 20.43 24.69 -5.87
CA PHE A 14 20.30 23.26 -6.26
C PHE A 14 20.75 22.28 -5.16
N GLY A 15 21.54 22.74 -4.18
CA GLY A 15 22.07 21.89 -3.11
C GLY A 15 21.11 21.60 -1.95
N GLY A 16 19.92 22.24 -1.90
CA GLY A 16 19.03 22.20 -0.75
C GLY A 16 17.95 21.13 -0.73
N PHE A 17 17.79 20.34 -1.79
CA PHE A 17 16.84 19.22 -1.79
C PHE A 17 17.50 17.89 -1.40
N SER A 18 18.02 17.85 -0.18
CA SER A 18 18.23 16.55 0.47
C SER A 18 16.86 15.96 0.75
N HIS A 19 16.46 14.99 -0.06
CA HIS A 19 15.35 14.11 0.25
C HIS A 19 15.63 13.40 1.56
N CYS A 20 15.16 13.96 2.66
CA CYS A 20 14.95 13.22 3.89
C CYS A 20 13.79 12.27 3.65
N GLY A 21 14.06 11.17 2.96
CA GLY A 21 13.18 10.02 2.89
C GLY A 21 13.17 9.41 4.28
N LEU A 22 12.22 9.81 5.12
CA LEU A 22 11.87 9.02 6.30
C LEU A 22 11.35 7.66 5.78
N GLN A 23 12.28 6.74 5.58
CA GLN A 23 11.96 5.32 5.57
C GLN A 23 11.59 4.95 7.00
N THR A 24 10.33 5.15 7.34
CA THR A 24 9.73 4.47 8.49
C THR A 24 9.70 3.00 8.14
N LYS A 25 10.75 2.28 8.56
CA LYS A 25 10.77 0.83 8.59
C LYS A 25 9.48 0.40 9.31
N PRO A 26 8.59 -0.37 8.68
CA PRO A 26 7.39 -0.85 9.35
C PRO A 26 7.89 -1.67 10.54
N ARG A 27 7.65 -1.15 11.73
CA ARG A 27 7.89 -1.87 12.97
C ARG A 27 6.84 -2.98 12.96
N SER A 28 7.26 -4.18 12.61
CA SER A 28 6.50 -5.39 12.83
C SER A 28 6.20 -5.44 14.33
N SER A 29 5.02 -4.99 14.71
CA SER A 29 4.55 -5.04 16.06
C SER A 29 4.14 -6.48 16.34
N ARG A 30 5.03 -7.23 16.95
CA ARG A 30 4.73 -8.56 17.52
C ARG A 30 3.64 -8.51 18.58
N THR A 31 3.26 -7.33 19.01
CA THR A 31 2.33 -7.09 20.12
C THR A 31 0.87 -7.27 19.72
N ASP A 32 0.54 -7.20 18.42
CA ASP A 32 -0.86 -7.27 17.98
C ASP A 32 -1.36 -8.71 17.87
N GLN A 33 -0.45 -9.68 17.78
CA GLN A 33 -0.76 -11.10 17.66
C GLN A 33 -1.24 -11.74 18.97
N GLU A 34 -0.87 -11.17 20.12
CA GLU A 34 -1.31 -11.66 21.44
C GLU A 34 -2.68 -11.13 21.86
N LEU A 35 -3.20 -10.11 21.16
CA LEU A 35 -4.47 -9.47 21.52
C LEU A 35 -5.68 -10.31 21.11
N PHE A 36 -5.54 -11.18 20.12
CA PHE A 36 -6.63 -12.01 19.57
C PHE A 36 -6.29 -13.50 19.71
N TRP A 37 -6.73 -14.13 20.78
CA TRP A 37 -6.55 -15.54 21.01
C TRP A 37 -7.23 -16.37 19.92
N GLY A 38 -6.43 -17.12 19.16
CA GLY A 38 -6.90 -18.00 18.11
C GLY A 38 -7.18 -17.34 16.76
N ALA A 39 -6.81 -16.08 16.59
CA ALA A 39 -6.84 -15.40 15.29
C ALA A 39 -5.43 -15.21 14.76
N ASP A 40 -5.14 -15.77 13.61
CA ASP A 40 -3.90 -15.55 12.87
C ASP A 40 -4.11 -14.46 11.83
N GLN A 41 -3.16 -13.52 11.73
CA GLN A 41 -3.19 -12.47 10.72
C GLN A 41 -1.81 -12.25 10.13
N TYR A 42 -1.76 -12.21 8.80
CA TYR A 42 -0.56 -11.95 8.02
C TYR A 42 -0.80 -10.79 7.07
N ASP A 43 0.05 -9.76 7.17
CA ASP A 43 0.01 -8.56 6.37
C ASP A 43 1.36 -8.33 5.69
N PHE A 44 1.41 -8.39 4.37
CA PHE A 44 2.63 -8.10 3.60
C PHE A 44 2.33 -7.62 2.19
N SER A 45 3.36 -7.11 1.52
CA SER A 45 3.28 -6.73 0.11
C SER A 45 4.14 -7.64 -0.73
N VAL A 46 3.61 -8.08 -1.86
CA VAL A 46 4.29 -8.90 -2.85
C VAL A 46 4.39 -8.15 -4.17
N VAL A 47 5.51 -8.32 -4.87
CA VAL A 47 5.69 -7.80 -6.23
C VAL A 47 5.47 -8.93 -7.21
N LEU A 48 4.44 -8.79 -8.05
CA LEU A 48 4.09 -9.73 -9.10
C LEU A 48 4.69 -9.26 -10.42
N PRO A 49 5.63 -10.01 -11.01
CA PRO A 49 6.13 -9.74 -12.35
C PRO A 49 5.02 -9.82 -13.41
N ALA A 50 5.33 -9.37 -14.61
CA ALA A 50 4.44 -9.48 -15.76
C ALA A 50 4.07 -10.96 -16.02
N ALA A 51 2.80 -11.24 -16.25
CA ALA A 51 2.25 -12.57 -16.53
C ALA A 51 2.58 -13.66 -15.49
N ALA A 52 3.03 -13.28 -14.27
CA ALA A 52 3.36 -14.21 -13.21
C ALA A 52 2.15 -14.52 -12.33
N THR A 53 2.19 -15.69 -11.71
CA THR A 53 1.26 -16.14 -10.69
C THR A 53 2.05 -16.57 -9.45
N GLU A 54 1.69 -16.00 -8.31
CA GLU A 54 2.27 -16.35 -7.01
C GLU A 54 1.18 -16.96 -6.11
N CYS A 55 1.50 -18.08 -5.48
CA CYS A 55 0.55 -18.80 -4.63
C CYS A 55 1.07 -18.87 -3.19
N PHE A 56 0.18 -18.66 -2.24
CA PHE A 56 0.43 -18.74 -0.81
C PHE A 56 -0.48 -19.82 -0.20
N TRP A 57 -0.01 -20.45 0.87
CA TRP A 57 -0.76 -21.47 1.59
C TRP A 57 -0.92 -21.08 3.04
N HIS A 58 -2.12 -21.26 3.55
CA HIS A 58 -2.41 -21.02 4.95
C HIS A 58 -3.25 -22.17 5.50
N PHE A 59 -2.87 -22.65 6.69
CA PHE A 59 -3.56 -23.74 7.34
C PHE A 59 -4.78 -23.21 8.10
N ALA A 60 -5.92 -23.89 7.96
CA ALA A 60 -7.15 -23.56 8.65
C ALA A 60 -7.85 -24.82 9.16
N HIS A 61 -8.52 -24.69 10.33
CA HIS A 61 -9.29 -25.78 10.92
C HIS A 61 -10.76 -25.65 10.57
N HIS A 62 -11.44 -26.78 10.54
CA HIS A 62 -12.89 -26.81 10.36
C HIS A 62 -13.61 -25.91 11.40
N GLY A 63 -14.54 -25.08 10.95
CA GLY A 63 -15.32 -24.18 11.81
C GLY A 63 -14.70 -22.78 12.03
N GLU A 64 -13.49 -22.54 11.51
CA GLU A 64 -12.90 -21.21 11.45
C GLU A 64 -13.50 -20.41 10.30
N LYS A 65 -13.37 -19.10 10.38
CA LYS A 65 -13.67 -18.19 9.27
C LYS A 65 -12.38 -17.69 8.66
N PHE A 66 -12.21 -17.93 7.37
CA PHE A 66 -11.08 -17.46 6.60
C PHE A 66 -11.39 -16.08 5.99
N TYR A 67 -10.43 -15.17 6.04
CA TYR A 67 -10.52 -13.90 5.34
C TYR A 67 -9.27 -13.63 4.52
N LEU A 68 -9.47 -13.04 3.37
CA LEU A 68 -8.45 -12.59 2.46
C LEU A 68 -8.83 -11.21 1.95
N SER A 69 -7.96 -10.22 2.17
CA SER A 69 -8.10 -8.87 1.62
C SER A 69 -6.89 -8.56 0.77
N PHE A 70 -7.09 -8.03 -0.41
CA PHE A 70 -6.03 -7.68 -1.33
C PHE A 70 -6.26 -6.32 -1.96
N MET A 71 -5.15 -5.65 -2.32
CA MET A 71 -5.19 -4.36 -3.00
C MET A 71 -3.92 -4.14 -3.82
N VAL A 72 -4.09 -3.76 -5.08
CA VAL A 72 -3.00 -3.33 -5.95
C VAL A 72 -2.55 -1.93 -5.53
N GLN A 73 -1.31 -1.81 -5.05
CA GLN A 73 -0.75 -0.54 -4.57
C GLN A 73 -0.22 0.31 -5.73
N TRP A 74 0.59 -0.29 -6.59
CA TRP A 74 1.10 0.38 -7.78
C TRP A 74 1.40 -0.61 -8.91
N ILE A 75 1.46 -0.08 -10.13
CA ILE A 75 1.79 -0.81 -11.35
C ILE A 75 2.86 -0.02 -12.09
N THR A 76 3.88 -0.72 -12.61
CA THR A 76 4.91 -0.15 -13.47
C THR A 76 4.92 -0.88 -14.81
N GLY A 77 5.08 -0.13 -15.88
CA GLY A 77 5.14 -0.68 -17.23
C GLY A 77 4.15 -0.03 -18.19
N VAL A 78 3.97 -0.64 -19.34
CA VAL A 78 3.08 -0.17 -20.40
C VAL A 78 1.75 -0.92 -20.30
N GLY A 79 0.70 -0.21 -19.92
CA GLY A 79 -0.63 -0.78 -19.72
C GLY A 79 -1.12 -0.54 -18.29
N LEU A 80 -2.18 0.23 -18.13
CA LEU A 80 -2.70 0.65 -16.82
C LEU A 80 -3.85 -0.23 -16.34
N VAL A 81 -3.90 -1.49 -16.78
CA VAL A 81 -4.92 -2.42 -16.30
C VAL A 81 -4.53 -2.83 -14.88
N ARG A 82 -5.36 -2.46 -13.91
CA ARG A 82 -5.14 -2.75 -12.48
C ARG A 82 -5.78 -4.05 -12.02
N ASP A 83 -6.30 -4.84 -12.93
CA ASP A 83 -7.03 -6.06 -12.61
C ASP A 83 -6.05 -7.15 -12.19
N LEU A 84 -6.25 -7.63 -10.98
CA LEU A 84 -5.57 -8.74 -10.37
C LEU A 84 -6.55 -9.90 -10.26
N SER A 85 -6.19 -11.06 -10.80
CA SER A 85 -6.97 -12.28 -10.60
C SER A 85 -6.53 -12.98 -9.32
N VAL A 86 -7.47 -13.17 -8.41
CA VAL A 86 -7.24 -13.86 -7.13
C VAL A 86 -8.14 -15.07 -7.06
N THR A 87 -7.56 -16.25 -6.83
CA THR A 87 -8.28 -17.51 -6.67
C THR A 87 -7.96 -18.14 -5.32
N VAL A 88 -8.97 -18.72 -4.69
CA VAL A 88 -8.82 -19.45 -3.43
C VAL A 88 -9.32 -20.88 -3.62
N ASN A 89 -8.45 -21.84 -3.34
CA ASN A 89 -8.73 -23.26 -3.45
C ASN A 89 -8.73 -23.92 -2.07
N ALA A 90 -9.66 -24.86 -1.87
CA ALA A 90 -9.72 -25.73 -0.70
C ALA A 90 -8.57 -26.75 -0.68
N PRO A 91 -8.31 -27.42 0.46
CA PRO A 91 -7.36 -28.53 0.54
C PRO A 91 -7.67 -29.70 -0.42
N SER A 92 -8.94 -29.92 -0.71
CA SER A 92 -9.42 -30.88 -1.72
C SER A 92 -9.15 -30.48 -3.17
N GLY A 93 -8.66 -29.27 -3.42
CA GLY A 93 -8.45 -28.67 -4.74
C GLY A 93 -9.70 -28.02 -5.33
N LEU A 94 -10.82 -27.99 -4.60
CA LEU A 94 -12.03 -27.32 -5.02
C LEU A 94 -11.84 -25.78 -5.01
N LEU A 95 -12.22 -25.11 -6.11
CA LEU A 95 -12.25 -23.65 -6.16
C LEU A 95 -13.37 -23.11 -5.29
N ILE A 96 -13.01 -22.32 -4.27
CA ILE A 96 -13.96 -21.69 -3.33
C ILE A 96 -14.44 -20.36 -3.87
N SER A 97 -13.50 -19.51 -4.29
CA SER A 97 -13.80 -18.15 -4.75
C SER A 97 -12.77 -17.66 -5.75
N THR A 98 -13.23 -16.80 -6.65
CA THR A 98 -12.37 -16.04 -7.55
C THR A 98 -12.80 -14.58 -7.54
N ALA A 99 -11.84 -13.67 -7.69
CA ALA A 99 -12.08 -12.24 -7.79
C ALA A 99 -11.10 -11.64 -8.79
N ASP A 100 -11.63 -10.87 -9.75
CA ASP A 100 -10.86 -10.17 -10.78
C ASP A 100 -11.09 -8.67 -10.59
N ASP A 101 -10.28 -8.01 -9.73
CA ASP A 101 -10.42 -6.59 -9.43
C ASP A 101 -9.07 -6.04 -8.90
N ALA A 102 -8.91 -4.73 -8.89
CA ALA A 102 -7.77 -4.02 -8.27
C ALA A 102 -7.73 -4.14 -6.74
N LYS A 103 -8.88 -4.42 -6.13
CA LYS A 103 -9.04 -4.55 -4.67
C LYS A 103 -10.23 -5.44 -4.35
N GLY A 104 -10.11 -6.26 -3.35
CA GLY A 104 -11.20 -7.12 -2.94
C GLY A 104 -11.03 -7.68 -1.56
N GLN A 105 -12.09 -8.33 -1.13
CA GLN A 105 -12.15 -9.05 0.14
C GLN A 105 -12.97 -10.33 -0.06
N ILE A 106 -12.36 -11.45 0.26
CA ILE A 106 -12.97 -12.78 0.22
C ILE A 106 -13.09 -13.28 1.66
N ASN A 107 -14.29 -13.68 2.04
CA ASN A 107 -14.55 -14.28 3.36
C ASN A 107 -15.39 -15.54 3.14
N PHE A 108 -15.00 -16.62 3.79
CA PHE A 108 -15.75 -17.89 3.76
C PHE A 108 -15.58 -18.68 5.05
N ASP A 109 -16.51 -19.58 5.29
CA ASP A 109 -16.43 -20.52 6.40
C ASP A 109 -15.58 -21.73 5.99
N VAL A 110 -14.66 -22.14 6.87
CA VAL A 110 -13.76 -23.26 6.66
C VAL A 110 -14.50 -24.57 6.89
N ASN A 111 -14.75 -25.31 5.80
CA ASN A 111 -15.46 -26.59 5.83
C ASN A 111 -14.54 -27.81 5.94
N GLU A 112 -13.28 -27.67 5.57
CA GLU A 112 -12.28 -28.75 5.57
C GLU A 112 -11.03 -28.29 6.31
N THR A 113 -10.51 -29.12 7.22
CA THR A 113 -9.22 -28.84 7.88
C THR A 113 -8.07 -29.10 6.91
N GLY A 114 -7.21 -28.13 6.68
CA GLY A 114 -6.05 -28.28 5.80
C GLY A 114 -5.48 -26.99 5.28
N PHE A 115 -4.61 -27.11 4.28
CA PHE A 115 -3.97 -25.96 3.64
C PHE A 115 -4.84 -25.38 2.52
N TYR A 116 -5.28 -24.16 2.71
CA TYR A 116 -5.97 -23.35 1.71
C TYR A 116 -4.94 -22.63 0.84
N GLN A 117 -5.09 -22.74 -0.47
CA GLN A 117 -4.21 -22.14 -1.45
C GLN A 117 -4.83 -20.84 -1.98
N MET A 118 -4.07 -19.75 -1.90
CA MET A 118 -4.42 -18.44 -2.45
C MET A 118 -3.46 -18.11 -3.57
N CYS A 119 -3.94 -17.99 -4.79
CA CYS A 119 -3.11 -17.63 -5.95
C CYS A 119 -3.49 -16.25 -6.46
N LEU A 120 -2.47 -15.41 -6.63
CA LEU A 120 -2.57 -14.08 -7.21
C LEU A 120 -1.93 -14.11 -8.60
N SER A 121 -2.69 -13.78 -9.62
CA SER A 121 -2.24 -13.84 -11.00
C SER A 121 -2.29 -12.47 -11.67
N ASN A 122 -1.13 -12.05 -12.21
CA ASN A 122 -0.98 -10.85 -13.02
C ASN A 122 -1.11 -11.18 -14.52
N PHE A 123 -2.01 -12.09 -14.88
CA PHE A 123 -2.09 -12.65 -16.21
C PHE A 123 -2.54 -11.64 -17.28
N HIS A 124 -3.35 -10.66 -16.89
CA HIS A 124 -3.85 -9.62 -17.79
C HIS A 124 -2.75 -8.61 -18.18
N ASN A 125 -1.68 -8.50 -17.41
CA ASN A 125 -0.59 -7.54 -17.63
C ASN A 125 0.69 -8.23 -18.10
N ARG A 126 0.85 -8.38 -19.41
CA ARG A 126 2.04 -9.04 -19.99
C ARG A 126 3.32 -8.21 -19.93
N PHE A 127 3.22 -6.91 -19.74
CA PHE A 127 4.36 -5.97 -19.76
C PHE A 127 4.45 -5.09 -18.51
N SER A 128 3.63 -5.37 -17.50
CA SER A 128 3.54 -4.54 -16.31
C SER A 128 3.77 -5.37 -15.06
N THR A 129 4.64 -4.88 -14.19
CA THR A 129 4.85 -5.43 -12.84
C THR A 129 3.93 -4.70 -11.87
N MET A 130 3.28 -5.42 -10.98
CA MET A 130 2.40 -4.84 -9.96
C MET A 130 2.86 -5.18 -8.56
N GLN A 131 2.66 -4.26 -7.62
CA GLN A 131 2.78 -4.52 -6.19
C GLN A 131 1.40 -4.66 -5.60
N VAL A 132 1.17 -5.79 -4.95
CA VAL A 132 -0.08 -6.13 -4.28
C VAL A 132 0.16 -6.20 -2.78
N PHE A 133 -0.67 -5.53 -2.01
CA PHE A 133 -0.75 -5.75 -0.58
C PHE A 133 -1.76 -6.86 -0.29
N LEU A 134 -1.37 -7.76 0.59
CA LEU A 134 -2.14 -8.91 1.01
C LEU A 134 -2.32 -8.88 2.52
N SER A 135 -3.55 -9.16 2.96
CA SER A 135 -3.88 -9.37 4.36
C SER A 135 -4.82 -10.56 4.44
N PHE A 136 -4.40 -11.63 5.11
CA PHE A 136 -5.20 -12.82 5.26
C PHE A 136 -5.02 -13.47 6.64
N GLY A 137 -5.94 -14.33 6.98
CA GLY A 137 -5.88 -15.09 8.21
C GLY A 137 -7.18 -15.82 8.52
N VAL A 138 -7.19 -16.44 9.69
CA VAL A 138 -8.34 -17.19 10.22
C VAL A 138 -8.76 -16.63 11.56
N TYR A 139 -10.04 -16.74 11.88
CA TYR A 139 -10.60 -16.38 13.19
C TYR A 139 -11.79 -17.26 13.55
N TYR A 140 -12.00 -17.46 14.84
CA TYR A 140 -13.16 -18.17 15.34
C TYR A 140 -14.32 -17.22 15.57
N ASP A 141 -15.50 -17.56 15.07
CA ASP A 141 -16.73 -16.90 15.42
C ASP A 141 -17.45 -17.68 16.53
N ASN A 142 -17.16 -17.31 17.77
CA ASN A 142 -17.67 -18.01 18.98
C ASN A 142 -19.18 -17.87 19.19
N GLN A 143 -20.01 -17.73 18.14
CA GLN A 143 -21.45 -17.71 18.29
C GLN A 143 -22.05 -19.03 18.76
N ASN A 144 -21.34 -20.17 18.60
CA ASN A 144 -21.84 -21.50 18.94
C ASN A 144 -21.48 -21.99 20.34
N SER A 145 -20.61 -21.25 21.07
CA SER A 145 -20.17 -21.66 22.41
C SER A 145 -21.22 -21.48 23.52
N SER A 146 -22.37 -20.88 23.22
CA SER A 146 -23.43 -20.64 24.21
C SER A 146 -24.49 -21.74 24.27
N LYS A 147 -24.32 -22.87 23.53
CA LYS A 147 -25.34 -23.94 23.51
C LYS A 147 -25.03 -25.17 24.37
N ASP A 148 -23.81 -25.30 24.89
CA ASP A 148 -23.42 -26.52 25.62
C ASP A 148 -23.36 -26.41 27.15
N THR A 149 -23.85 -25.30 27.74
CA THR A 149 -23.87 -25.16 29.21
C THR A 149 -25.29 -25.16 29.75
N GLU A 150 -26.03 -26.24 29.45
CA GLU A 150 -27.31 -26.52 30.12
C GLU A 150 -27.20 -27.83 30.90
N ARG A 151 -26.29 -27.89 31.87
CA ARG A 151 -26.24 -28.90 32.93
C ARG A 151 -25.41 -28.36 34.08
N ASP A 152 -26.04 -27.67 35.05
CA ASP A 152 -25.90 -27.87 36.49
C ASP A 152 -26.49 -26.66 37.23
N MET A 153 -27.73 -26.82 37.58
CA MET A 153 -28.49 -25.90 38.39
C MET A 153 -28.15 -26.07 39.89
N LYS A 154 -27.08 -25.42 40.34
CA LYS A 154 -26.89 -25.16 41.77
C LYS A 154 -25.78 -24.14 42.16
N GLU A 155 -25.11 -23.53 41.21
CA GLU A 155 -24.24 -22.35 41.44
C GLU A 155 -24.72 -21.14 40.66
N GLU A 156 -26.04 -20.86 40.73
CA GLU A 156 -26.76 -20.13 39.69
C GLU A 156 -26.43 -18.63 39.62
N GLU A 157 -26.03 -17.98 40.70
CA GLU A 157 -25.86 -16.52 40.67
C GLU A 157 -24.46 -16.10 40.23
N LEU A 158 -23.43 -16.85 40.61
CA LEU A 158 -22.04 -16.58 40.24
C LEU A 158 -21.77 -17.00 38.77
N ASN A 159 -22.34 -18.14 38.36
CA ASN A 159 -22.23 -18.64 37.01
C ASN A 159 -22.99 -17.76 36.00
N ASN A 160 -24.16 -17.22 36.37
CA ASN A 160 -24.89 -16.31 35.50
C ASN A 160 -24.13 -15.00 35.27
N THR A 161 -23.47 -14.47 36.28
CA THR A 161 -22.67 -13.25 36.15
C THR A 161 -21.39 -13.51 35.31
N LEU A 162 -20.71 -14.65 35.52
CA LEU A 162 -19.54 -15.05 34.74
C LEU A 162 -19.90 -15.32 33.28
N SER A 163 -21.00 -16.03 33.01
CA SER A 163 -21.46 -16.30 31.64
C SER A 163 -21.83 -15.02 30.91
N PHE A 164 -22.48 -14.07 31.59
CA PHE A 164 -22.81 -12.77 31.04
C PHE A 164 -21.53 -11.96 30.70
N ILE A 165 -20.56 -11.92 31.61
CA ILE A 165 -19.29 -11.23 31.39
C ILE A 165 -18.54 -11.88 30.22
N GLN A 166 -18.49 -13.20 30.16
CA GLN A 166 -17.83 -13.93 29.07
C GLN A 166 -18.51 -13.65 27.72
N ALA A 167 -19.83 -13.64 27.65
CA ALA A 167 -20.58 -13.30 26.44
C ALA A 167 -20.38 -11.84 26.03
N ALA A 168 -20.32 -10.92 26.99
CA ALA A 168 -20.02 -9.52 26.72
C ALA A 168 -18.58 -9.34 26.20
N THR A 169 -17.62 -10.01 26.81
CA THR A 169 -16.20 -9.96 26.41
C THR A 169 -16.00 -10.52 25.01
N SER A 170 -16.58 -11.66 24.68
CA SER A 170 -16.48 -12.25 23.33
C SER A 170 -17.13 -11.37 22.25
N LYS A 171 -18.21 -10.68 22.61
CA LYS A 171 -18.82 -9.70 21.71
C LYS A 171 -17.91 -8.49 21.45
N VAL A 172 -17.27 -7.97 22.50
CA VAL A 172 -16.31 -6.86 22.39
C VAL A 172 -15.09 -7.29 21.57
N GLU A 173 -14.51 -8.45 21.83
CA GLU A 173 -13.41 -9.02 21.08
C GLU A 173 -13.70 -9.09 19.58
N ARG A 174 -14.87 -9.58 19.20
CA ARG A 174 -15.33 -9.62 17.81
C ARG A 174 -15.42 -8.23 17.19
N HIS A 175 -16.01 -7.27 17.90
CA HIS A 175 -16.09 -5.91 17.37
C HIS A 175 -14.73 -5.25 17.24
N VAL A 176 -13.81 -5.48 18.17
CA VAL A 176 -12.44 -4.98 18.10
C VAL A 176 -11.69 -5.63 16.92
N PHE A 177 -11.85 -6.93 16.69
CA PHE A 177 -11.30 -7.63 15.55
C PHE A 177 -11.82 -7.05 14.21
N HIS A 178 -13.13 -6.81 14.10
CA HIS A 178 -13.68 -6.16 12.91
C HIS A 178 -13.14 -4.73 12.71
N MET A 179 -13.01 -3.94 13.78
CA MET A 179 -12.42 -2.60 13.70
C MET A 179 -10.96 -2.66 13.26
N PHE A 180 -10.19 -3.61 13.77
CA PHE A 180 -8.80 -3.81 13.39
C PHE A 180 -8.68 -4.18 11.90
N ARG A 181 -9.55 -5.03 11.39
CA ARG A 181 -9.64 -5.37 9.97
C ARG A 181 -9.93 -4.16 9.09
N TYR A 182 -10.91 -3.34 9.47
CA TYR A 182 -11.21 -2.08 8.76
C TYR A 182 -10.05 -1.09 8.82
N TYR A 183 -9.36 -1.04 9.94
CA TYR A 183 -8.17 -0.21 10.10
C TYR A 183 -7.04 -0.66 9.17
N SER A 184 -6.74 -1.95 9.11
CA SER A 184 -5.73 -2.53 8.21
C SER A 184 -6.07 -2.26 6.74
N PHE A 185 -7.33 -2.43 6.35
CA PHE A 185 -7.80 -2.10 5.01
C PHE A 185 -7.68 -0.59 4.69
N SER A 186 -8.00 0.27 5.63
CA SER A 186 -7.85 1.73 5.47
C SER A 186 -6.39 2.14 5.36
N ARG A 187 -5.50 1.48 6.08
CA ARG A 187 -4.05 1.68 6.00
C ARG A 187 -3.50 1.27 4.63
N MET A 188 -3.95 0.15 4.06
CA MET A 188 -3.64 -0.25 2.68
C MET A 188 -4.02 0.84 1.68
N ARG A 189 -5.23 1.36 1.81
CA ARG A 189 -5.76 2.40 0.92
C ARG A 189 -4.90 3.67 0.95
N ARG A 190 -4.51 4.13 2.14
CA ARG A 190 -3.60 5.28 2.30
C ARG A 190 -2.25 5.04 1.65
N SER A 191 -1.72 3.84 1.72
CA SER A 191 -0.46 3.48 1.06
C SER A 191 -0.57 3.58 -0.46
N ALA A 192 -1.64 3.07 -1.06
CA ALA A 192 -1.90 3.18 -2.50
C ALA A 192 -2.06 4.65 -2.93
N ASP A 193 -2.80 5.46 -2.17
CA ASP A 193 -2.98 6.88 -2.44
C ASP A 193 -1.65 7.65 -2.34
N HIS A 194 -0.79 7.30 -1.38
CA HIS A 194 0.54 7.89 -1.25
C HIS A 194 1.42 7.65 -2.50
N PHE A 195 1.42 6.44 -3.06
CA PHE A 195 2.17 6.16 -4.29
C PHE A 195 1.66 6.96 -5.49
N LEU A 196 0.35 7.12 -5.61
CA LEU A 196 -0.25 7.97 -6.66
C LEU A 196 0.15 9.43 -6.50
N LEU A 197 0.07 9.97 -5.29
CA LEU A 197 0.48 11.35 -4.98
C LEU A 197 1.97 11.56 -5.23
N GLN A 198 2.82 10.61 -4.85
CA GLN A 198 4.26 10.68 -5.07
C GLN A 198 4.61 10.67 -6.56
N SER A 199 3.94 9.84 -7.36
CA SER A 199 4.11 9.80 -8.82
C SER A 199 3.72 11.14 -9.45
N ASN A 200 2.57 11.69 -9.07
CA ASN A 200 2.09 12.98 -9.55
C ASN A 200 3.01 14.14 -9.13
N SER A 201 3.45 14.16 -7.87
CA SER A 201 4.41 15.15 -7.36
C SER A 201 5.72 15.12 -8.13
N ARG A 202 6.25 13.94 -8.46
CA ARG A 202 7.46 13.79 -9.25
C ARG A 202 7.29 14.37 -10.66
N TYR A 203 6.15 14.10 -11.30
CA TYR A 203 5.82 14.65 -12.62
C TYR A 203 5.77 16.17 -12.59
N ILE A 204 5.07 16.75 -11.64
CA ILE A 204 4.95 18.22 -11.48
C ILE A 204 6.33 18.85 -11.22
N THR A 205 7.16 18.24 -10.39
CA THR A 205 8.51 18.72 -10.08
C THR A 205 9.39 18.75 -11.33
N TRP A 206 9.37 17.72 -12.16
CA TRP A 206 10.12 17.65 -13.40
C TRP A 206 9.67 18.74 -14.39
N TRP A 207 8.37 18.95 -14.56
CA TRP A 207 7.82 19.98 -15.41
C TRP A 207 8.20 21.38 -14.91
N SER A 208 8.07 21.62 -13.62
CA SER A 208 8.46 22.90 -13.02
C SER A 208 9.94 23.20 -13.19
N MET A 209 10.81 22.19 -13.05
CA MET A 209 12.25 22.31 -13.28
C MET A 209 12.55 22.65 -14.76
N ALA A 210 11.91 21.95 -15.70
CA ALA A 210 12.08 22.22 -17.13
C ALA A 210 11.67 23.64 -17.51
N LEU A 211 10.50 24.10 -17.04
CA LEU A 211 10.02 25.47 -17.28
C LEU A 211 10.95 26.53 -16.66
N SER A 212 11.42 26.31 -15.44
CA SER A 212 12.38 27.19 -14.78
C SER A 212 13.68 27.32 -15.58
N LEU A 213 14.18 26.22 -16.12
CA LEU A 213 15.38 26.20 -16.94
C LEU A 213 15.19 27.00 -18.25
N VAL A 214 14.02 26.87 -18.90
CA VAL A 214 13.68 27.65 -20.12
C VAL A 214 13.64 29.15 -19.81
N ILE A 215 13.05 29.54 -18.68
CA ILE A 215 12.99 30.97 -18.30
C ILE A 215 14.40 31.53 -18.06
N VAL A 216 15.23 30.82 -17.33
CA VAL A 216 16.63 31.24 -17.03
C VAL A 216 17.44 31.34 -18.32
N THR A 217 17.37 30.36 -19.21
CA THR A 217 18.10 30.35 -20.48
C THR A 217 17.62 31.49 -21.40
N SER A 218 16.31 31.73 -21.46
CA SER A 218 15.74 32.84 -22.22
C SER A 218 16.25 34.21 -21.70
N GLY A 219 16.22 34.40 -20.39
CA GLY A 219 16.77 35.62 -19.78
C GLY A 219 18.27 35.82 -20.04
N TYR A 220 19.05 34.74 -19.98
CA TYR A 220 20.46 34.77 -20.28
C TYR A 220 20.73 35.13 -21.75
N LEU A 221 20.00 34.57 -22.69
CA LEU A 221 20.10 34.91 -24.11
C LEU A 221 19.75 36.38 -24.38
N GLN A 222 18.70 36.89 -23.73
CA GLN A 222 18.35 38.32 -23.84
C GLN A 222 19.50 39.24 -23.40
N LEU A 223 20.15 38.92 -22.28
CA LEU A 223 21.30 39.68 -21.79
C LEU A 223 22.48 39.59 -22.77
N LEU A 224 22.74 38.46 -23.38
CA LEU A 224 23.80 38.31 -24.41
C LEU A 224 23.49 39.13 -25.65
N PHE A 225 22.24 39.18 -26.13
CA PHE A 225 21.83 40.00 -27.25
C PHE A 225 22.01 41.49 -26.96
N LEU A 226 21.57 41.97 -25.80
CA LEU A 226 21.77 43.33 -25.37
C LEU A 226 23.26 43.70 -25.31
N LYS A 227 24.07 42.82 -24.68
CA LYS A 227 25.53 43.02 -24.61
C LYS A 227 26.17 43.10 -26.02
N SER A 228 25.77 42.24 -26.94
CA SER A 228 26.27 42.23 -28.32
C SER A 228 25.93 43.53 -29.06
N LEU A 229 24.70 44.03 -28.88
CA LEU A 229 24.27 45.31 -29.51
C LEU A 229 25.06 46.51 -28.99
N PHE A 230 25.33 46.60 -27.69
CA PHE A 230 26.10 47.70 -27.12
C PHE A 230 27.58 47.64 -27.50
N VAL A 231 28.20 46.46 -27.57
CA VAL A 231 29.60 46.30 -27.98
C VAL A 231 29.76 46.64 -29.47
N SER A 232 28.83 46.17 -30.31
CA SER A 232 28.85 46.49 -31.75
C SER A 232 28.74 48.00 -32.05
N LYS A 233 27.94 48.75 -31.28
CA LYS A 233 27.84 50.22 -31.42
C LYS A 233 29.13 50.94 -30.97
N ALA A 234 29.78 50.47 -29.93
CA ALA A 234 31.02 51.08 -29.41
C ALA A 234 32.21 50.89 -30.37
N GLU A 235 32.25 49.85 -31.19
CA GLU A 235 33.28 49.68 -32.23
C GLU A 235 32.99 50.52 -33.47
N ALA A 236 31.74 50.81 -33.79
CA ALA A 236 31.35 51.66 -34.94
C ALA A 236 31.65 53.16 -34.73
N GLU A 237 31.83 53.62 -33.48
CA GLU A 237 32.04 55.02 -33.13
C GLU A 237 33.52 55.37 -32.85
N LYS A 238 34.48 54.54 -33.23
CA LYS A 238 35.90 54.89 -33.19
C LYS A 238 36.21 55.85 -34.32
N PRO A 239 36.51 57.14 -34.05
CA PRO A 239 36.89 58.08 -35.10
C PRO A 239 38.22 57.61 -35.70
N ARG A 240 38.22 57.44 -36.99
CA ARG A 240 39.48 57.27 -37.74
C ARG A 240 40.18 58.66 -37.74
N CYS A 241 41.24 58.76 -36.94
CA CYS A 241 42.26 59.77 -37.12
C CYS A 241 43.24 59.39 -38.23
#